data_a3bf396ff06c6c212a76b1297d789a02
#
_entry.id   a3bf396ff06c6c212a76b1297d789a02
#
_cell.length_a   1.000
_cell.length_b   1.000
_cell.length_c   1.000
_cell.angle_alpha   90.00
_cell.angle_beta   90.00
_cell.angle_gamma   90.00
#
_symmetry.space_group_name_H-M   'P 1'
#
loop_
_entity.id
_entity.type
_entity.pdbx_description
1 polymer ?
#
loop_
_entity_poly.entity_id
_entity_poly.type
_entity_poly.pdbx_seq_one_letter_code
_entity_poly.pdbx_strand_id
1 'polypeptide(L)'
;AQGFIKRSNVKLIGTTDDPTDDLHDHDVIRQLEDFPVTVVPSFRPDKGLEVAKETFLPFVKKLEEVIGKSLDTYEQFLEALEERIDYFHERGSRISDHGLGEIPYAEFTKEEVNSIFQKALKGEQVSGEEDKKFKTATLLFLAQCYKKRDWVMQIHFGAIRNNNSKLFALLGPDSGIDSINDAGEVAAPLNGLLDTFEKHDALPKVILYPLNPNYFELVASTMQNFQTEPGIKGKLQLGSGWWFNDTKKGMLRQMEALAEQGLFMHFVGMLTDSRSFLSYTRHEYFRRILCNLVGTWVEDGEVPDDEKLLKTLFLASEKCIEWPSKMYT
;
A
#
# COMPACT_ATOMS: atom_id res chain seq x y z
N ALA A 1 -21.72 11.56 -8.72
CA ALA A 1 -20.41 11.42 -8.11
C ALA A 1 -19.84 12.78 -7.67
N GLN A 2 -19.58 13.74 -8.56
CA GLN A 2 -18.93 15.03 -8.26
C GLN A 2 -19.58 15.80 -7.10
N GLY A 3 -20.93 15.83 -7.00
CA GLY A 3 -21.64 16.52 -5.93
C GLY A 3 -21.35 15.96 -4.53
N PHE A 4 -21.19 14.65 -4.39
CA PHE A 4 -20.81 14.03 -3.11
C PHE A 4 -19.37 14.38 -2.73
N ILE A 5 -18.45 14.32 -3.70
CA ILE A 5 -17.04 14.66 -3.51
C ILE A 5 -16.90 16.11 -3.03
N LYS A 6 -17.54 17.06 -3.73
CA LYS A 6 -17.52 18.48 -3.38
C LYS A 6 -18.14 18.76 -2.00
N ARG A 7 -19.30 18.15 -1.68
CA ARG A 7 -19.96 18.30 -0.36
C ARG A 7 -19.13 17.74 0.80
N SER A 8 -18.35 16.71 0.54
CA SER A 8 -17.45 16.11 1.53
C SER A 8 -16.13 16.85 1.69
N ASN A 9 -15.95 17.99 0.98
CA ASN A 9 -14.74 18.82 1.00
C ASN A 9 -13.45 18.01 0.71
N VAL A 10 -13.55 17.03 -0.17
CA VAL A 10 -12.40 16.22 -0.61
C VAL A 10 -11.44 17.11 -1.39
N LYS A 11 -10.15 17.00 -1.13
CA LYS A 11 -9.09 17.74 -1.82
C LYS A 11 -8.32 16.88 -2.79
N LEU A 12 -8.11 15.62 -2.43
CA LEU A 12 -7.35 14.67 -3.21
C LEU A 12 -8.00 13.28 -3.15
N ILE A 13 -7.97 12.59 -4.27
CA ILE A 13 -8.37 11.18 -4.40
C ILE A 13 -7.22 10.43 -5.05
N GLY A 14 -6.72 9.38 -4.38
CA GLY A 14 -5.89 8.34 -4.99
C GLY A 14 -6.80 7.22 -5.49
N THR A 15 -6.62 6.81 -6.71
CA THR A 15 -7.24 5.60 -7.27
C THR A 15 -6.30 4.41 -7.14
N THR A 16 -6.72 3.23 -7.57
CA THR A 16 -5.86 2.03 -7.60
C THR A 16 -5.85 1.51 -9.02
N ASP A 17 -4.69 1.58 -9.67
CA ASP A 17 -4.59 1.38 -11.11
C ASP A 17 -3.51 0.35 -11.47
N ASP A 18 -3.82 -0.49 -12.47
CA ASP A 18 -2.93 -1.50 -13.01
C ASP A 18 -1.79 -0.82 -13.81
N PRO A 19 -0.53 -1.28 -13.75
CA PRO A 19 0.57 -0.73 -14.54
C PRO A 19 0.29 -0.59 -16.03
N THR A 20 -0.59 -1.41 -16.57
CA THR A 20 -0.97 -1.41 -17.98
C THR A 20 -2.11 -0.46 -18.33
N ASP A 21 -2.64 0.29 -17.35
CA ASP A 21 -3.71 1.27 -17.56
C ASP A 21 -3.20 2.49 -18.32
N ASP A 22 -3.98 2.99 -19.27
CA ASP A 22 -3.64 4.20 -20.04
C ASP A 22 -3.94 5.51 -19.30
N LEU A 23 -4.58 5.42 -18.11
CA LEU A 23 -4.97 6.55 -17.27
C LEU A 23 -5.79 7.63 -17.99
N HIS A 24 -6.50 7.25 -19.04
CA HIS A 24 -7.32 8.17 -19.84
C HIS A 24 -8.32 8.94 -18.99
N ASP A 25 -9.00 8.26 -18.05
CA ASP A 25 -10.00 8.91 -17.19
C ASP A 25 -9.36 9.98 -16.27
N HIS A 26 -8.12 9.78 -15.82
CA HIS A 26 -7.37 10.79 -15.05
C HIS A 26 -7.09 12.02 -15.89
N ASP A 27 -6.69 11.84 -17.16
CA ASP A 27 -6.43 12.95 -18.07
C ASP A 27 -7.72 13.71 -18.41
N VAL A 28 -8.86 13.04 -18.55
CA VAL A 28 -10.19 13.65 -18.74
C VAL A 28 -10.60 14.44 -17.50
N ILE A 29 -10.47 13.85 -16.28
CA ILE A 29 -10.85 14.52 -15.03
C ILE A 29 -10.01 15.78 -14.81
N ARG A 30 -8.72 15.76 -15.14
CA ARG A 30 -7.82 16.90 -15.00
C ARG A 30 -8.23 18.11 -15.85
N GLN A 31 -8.95 17.89 -16.94
CA GLN A 31 -9.46 18.95 -17.83
C GLN A 31 -10.80 19.56 -17.40
N LEU A 32 -11.42 19.05 -16.33
CA LEU A 32 -12.70 19.54 -15.85
C LEU A 32 -12.53 20.89 -15.11
N GLU A 33 -12.98 21.98 -15.71
CA GLU A 33 -12.86 23.34 -15.15
C GLU A 33 -13.55 23.51 -13.77
N ASP A 34 -14.70 22.86 -13.57
CA ASP A 34 -15.52 22.98 -12.36
C ASP A 34 -15.27 21.88 -11.32
N PHE A 35 -14.17 21.12 -11.41
CA PHE A 35 -13.86 20.04 -10.48
C PHE A 35 -12.57 20.32 -9.73
N PRO A 36 -12.61 20.96 -8.54
CA PRO A 36 -11.44 21.44 -7.80
C PRO A 36 -10.75 20.34 -6.97
N VAL A 37 -10.92 19.09 -7.34
CA VAL A 37 -10.35 17.93 -6.62
C VAL A 37 -9.28 17.28 -7.48
N THR A 38 -8.10 17.14 -6.90
CA THR A 38 -7.00 16.43 -7.56
C THR A 38 -7.28 14.92 -7.53
N VAL A 39 -7.26 14.28 -8.68
CA VAL A 39 -7.36 12.82 -8.79
C VAL A 39 -6.07 12.29 -9.40
N VAL A 40 -5.41 11.40 -8.68
CA VAL A 40 -4.10 10.85 -9.06
C VAL A 40 -4.13 9.31 -9.02
N PRO A 41 -3.38 8.64 -9.90
CA PRO A 41 -3.29 7.19 -9.87
C PRO A 41 -2.38 6.70 -8.74
N SER A 42 -2.66 5.49 -8.22
CA SER A 42 -1.73 4.72 -7.39
C SER A 42 -1.30 3.48 -8.14
N PHE A 43 -0.01 3.21 -8.16
CA PHE A 43 0.59 2.13 -8.93
C PHE A 43 0.42 0.78 -8.21
N ARG A 44 -0.35 -0.15 -8.78
CA ARG A 44 -0.61 -1.46 -8.19
C ARG A 44 -0.19 -2.62 -9.10
N PRO A 45 1.05 -3.11 -8.96
CA PRO A 45 1.63 -4.12 -9.85
C PRO A 45 1.38 -5.58 -9.41
N ASP A 46 0.35 -5.88 -8.63
CA ASP A 46 0.11 -7.20 -8.04
C ASP A 46 0.20 -8.35 -9.05
N LYS A 47 -0.40 -8.20 -10.25
CA LYS A 47 -0.35 -9.22 -11.30
C LYS A 47 1.08 -9.48 -11.81
N GLY A 48 1.94 -8.46 -11.78
CA GLY A 48 3.36 -8.58 -12.12
C GLY A 48 4.20 -9.25 -11.04
N LEU A 49 3.68 -9.38 -9.81
CA LEU A 49 4.31 -10.11 -8.71
C LEU A 49 3.87 -11.58 -8.64
N GLU A 50 2.72 -11.90 -9.18
CA GLU A 50 2.06 -13.21 -9.03
C GLU A 50 2.55 -14.24 -10.07
N VAL A 51 3.88 -14.43 -10.17
CA VAL A 51 4.54 -15.27 -11.20
C VAL A 51 4.04 -16.73 -11.24
N ALA A 52 3.54 -17.25 -10.11
CA ALA A 52 2.98 -18.59 -10.02
C ALA A 52 1.49 -18.69 -10.42
N LYS A 53 0.82 -17.56 -10.74
CA LYS A 53 -0.60 -17.52 -11.07
C LYS A 53 -0.84 -17.41 -12.57
N GLU A 54 -1.97 -17.94 -13.00
CA GLU A 54 -2.42 -17.87 -14.41
C GLU A 54 -2.58 -16.44 -14.95
N THR A 55 -2.73 -15.44 -14.04
CA THR A 55 -2.86 -14.03 -14.39
C THR A 55 -1.55 -13.37 -14.83
N PHE A 56 -0.40 -13.99 -14.54
CA PHE A 56 0.92 -13.40 -14.80
C PHE A 56 1.22 -13.25 -16.30
N LEU A 57 1.09 -14.34 -17.07
CA LEU A 57 1.40 -14.31 -18.50
C LEU A 57 0.49 -13.35 -19.31
N PRO A 58 -0.83 -13.30 -19.07
CA PRO A 58 -1.69 -12.27 -19.66
C PRO A 58 -1.26 -10.84 -19.29
N PHE A 59 -0.80 -10.62 -18.06
CA PHE A 59 -0.28 -9.31 -17.63
C PHE A 59 0.98 -8.94 -18.41
N VAL A 60 1.96 -9.85 -18.53
CA VAL A 60 3.20 -9.61 -19.29
C VAL A 60 2.88 -9.24 -20.73
N LYS A 61 1.98 -10.00 -21.41
CA LYS A 61 1.56 -9.71 -22.79
C LYS A 61 0.92 -8.33 -22.94
N LYS A 62 0.05 -7.96 -21.99
CA LYS A 62 -0.57 -6.63 -22.00
C LYS A 62 0.46 -5.53 -21.76
N LEU A 63 1.46 -5.78 -20.90
CA LEU A 63 2.55 -4.84 -20.67
C LEU A 63 3.40 -4.65 -21.95
N GLU A 64 3.72 -5.73 -22.68
CA GLU A 64 4.38 -5.68 -23.98
C GLU A 64 3.61 -4.81 -24.99
N GLU A 65 2.30 -4.97 -25.06
CA GLU A 65 1.42 -4.16 -25.94
C GLU A 65 1.51 -2.68 -25.58
N VAL A 66 1.46 -2.35 -24.28
CA VAL A 66 1.46 -0.95 -23.81
C VAL A 66 2.79 -0.25 -24.04
N ILE A 67 3.92 -0.97 -23.85
CA ILE A 67 5.26 -0.38 -24.07
C ILE A 67 5.77 -0.54 -25.49
N GLY A 68 5.12 -1.38 -26.31
CA GLY A 68 5.52 -1.64 -27.70
C GLY A 68 6.82 -2.42 -27.86
N LYS A 69 7.21 -3.23 -26.87
CA LYS A 69 8.46 -4.01 -26.83
C LYS A 69 8.19 -5.42 -26.36
N SER A 70 8.95 -6.42 -26.81
CA SER A 70 8.94 -7.78 -26.25
C SER A 70 9.69 -7.84 -24.93
N LEU A 71 9.21 -8.68 -24.02
CA LEU A 71 9.77 -8.91 -22.69
C LEU A 71 10.32 -10.33 -22.59
N ASP A 72 11.48 -10.56 -23.20
CA ASP A 72 12.11 -11.88 -23.26
C ASP A 72 12.98 -12.21 -22.04
N THR A 73 13.35 -11.21 -21.24
CA THR A 73 14.17 -11.37 -20.04
C THR A 73 13.55 -10.68 -18.83
N TYR A 74 13.93 -11.15 -17.64
CA TYR A 74 13.52 -10.52 -16.40
C TYR A 74 13.97 -9.04 -16.30
N GLU A 75 15.14 -8.71 -16.82
CA GLU A 75 15.65 -7.35 -16.86
C GLU A 75 14.74 -6.43 -17.71
N GLN A 76 14.36 -6.89 -18.92
CA GLN A 76 13.40 -6.15 -19.75
C GLN A 76 12.04 -5.96 -19.09
N PHE A 77 11.58 -6.98 -18.32
CA PHE A 77 10.36 -6.87 -17.54
C PHE A 77 10.46 -5.78 -16.45
N LEU A 78 11.60 -5.71 -15.75
CA LEU A 78 11.85 -4.68 -14.75
C LEU A 78 11.92 -3.28 -15.37
N GLU A 79 12.61 -3.13 -16.50
CA GLU A 79 12.68 -1.87 -17.25
C GLU A 79 11.29 -1.41 -17.70
N ALA A 80 10.45 -2.34 -18.15
CA ALA A 80 9.06 -2.06 -18.51
C ALA A 80 8.24 -1.55 -17.32
N LEU A 81 8.41 -2.15 -16.14
CA LEU A 81 7.75 -1.67 -14.92
C LEU A 81 8.25 -0.27 -14.53
N GLU A 82 9.55 0.02 -14.65
CA GLU A 82 10.09 1.36 -14.37
C GLU A 82 9.55 2.40 -15.36
N GLU A 83 9.46 2.07 -16.65
CA GLU A 83 8.84 2.93 -17.68
C GLU A 83 7.37 3.26 -17.31
N ARG A 84 6.63 2.27 -16.78
CA ARG A 84 5.26 2.50 -16.30
C ARG A 84 5.19 3.33 -15.02
N ILE A 85 6.14 3.15 -14.11
CA ILE A 85 6.25 4.00 -12.92
C ILE A 85 6.50 5.46 -13.31
N ASP A 86 7.35 5.72 -14.29
CA ASP A 86 7.58 7.07 -14.81
C ASP A 86 6.32 7.67 -15.46
N TYR A 87 5.59 6.87 -16.23
CA TYR A 87 4.31 7.27 -16.81
C TYR A 87 3.28 7.68 -15.75
N PHE A 88 3.19 6.93 -14.65
CA PHE A 88 2.33 7.26 -13.51
C PHE A 88 2.83 8.48 -12.74
N HIS A 89 4.15 8.60 -12.56
CA HIS A 89 4.77 9.74 -11.90
C HIS A 89 4.45 11.06 -12.58
N GLU A 90 4.55 11.10 -13.90
CA GLU A 90 4.19 12.27 -14.74
C GLU A 90 2.71 12.65 -14.59
N ARG A 91 1.84 11.68 -14.27
CA ARG A 91 0.42 11.89 -14.02
C ARG A 91 0.07 12.17 -12.56
N GLY A 92 1.07 12.43 -11.73
CA GLY A 92 0.90 12.86 -10.35
C GLY A 92 0.95 11.74 -9.33
N SER A 93 1.16 10.48 -9.71
CA SER A 93 1.34 9.39 -8.75
C SER A 93 2.54 9.63 -7.85
N ARG A 94 2.37 9.39 -6.55
CA ARG A 94 3.44 9.45 -5.52
C ARG A 94 3.33 8.28 -4.55
N ILE A 95 2.51 7.29 -4.90
CA ILE A 95 2.20 6.18 -4.02
C ILE A 95 2.05 4.90 -4.84
N SER A 96 2.55 3.80 -4.28
CA SER A 96 2.24 2.46 -4.77
C SER A 96 1.37 1.73 -3.77
N ASP A 97 0.66 0.72 -4.24
CA ASP A 97 -0.14 -0.17 -3.41
C ASP A 97 0.14 -1.63 -3.79
N HIS A 98 0.30 -2.48 -2.81
CA HIS A 98 0.58 -3.91 -2.98
C HIS A 98 -0.37 -4.72 -2.11
N GLY A 99 -1.06 -5.68 -2.72
CA GLY A 99 -1.93 -6.64 -2.04
C GLY A 99 -1.27 -8.02 -1.99
N LEU A 100 -0.63 -8.34 -0.88
CA LEU A 100 0.07 -9.61 -0.68
C LEU A 100 -0.78 -10.58 0.15
N GLY A 101 -0.85 -11.85 -0.25
CA GLY A 101 -1.50 -12.89 0.56
C GLY A 101 -0.72 -13.15 1.85
N GLU A 102 0.61 -13.24 1.70
CA GLU A 102 1.62 -13.36 2.76
C GLU A 102 2.80 -12.45 2.43
N ILE A 103 3.65 -12.15 3.41
CA ILE A 103 4.90 -11.41 3.17
C ILE A 103 5.90 -12.36 2.51
N PRO A 104 6.32 -12.12 1.26
CA PRO A 104 7.29 -12.97 0.58
C PRO A 104 8.70 -12.60 1.03
N TYR A 105 9.49 -13.62 1.37
CA TYR A 105 10.92 -13.46 1.57
C TYR A 105 11.66 -14.75 1.24
N ALA A 106 12.65 -14.65 0.36
CA ALA A 106 13.64 -15.68 0.09
C ALA A 106 14.90 -15.03 -0.49
N GLU A 107 16.07 -15.56 -0.13
CA GLU A 107 17.32 -15.18 -0.79
C GLU A 107 17.30 -15.62 -2.24
N PHE A 108 17.87 -14.81 -3.12
CA PHE A 108 17.84 -15.05 -4.57
C PHE A 108 19.15 -14.61 -5.24
N THR A 109 19.40 -15.17 -6.41
CA THR A 109 20.39 -14.63 -7.36
C THR A 109 19.69 -14.12 -8.62
N LYS A 110 20.37 -13.27 -9.39
CA LYS A 110 19.81 -12.73 -10.65
C LYS A 110 19.53 -13.85 -11.66
N GLU A 111 20.39 -14.86 -11.69
CA GLU A 111 20.29 -16.02 -12.58
C GLU A 111 19.06 -16.87 -12.23
N GLU A 112 18.83 -17.12 -10.94
CA GLU A 112 17.65 -17.85 -10.48
C GLU A 112 16.35 -17.10 -10.88
N VAL A 113 16.25 -15.81 -10.59
CA VAL A 113 15.05 -15.02 -10.88
C VAL A 113 14.80 -14.95 -12.39
N ASN A 114 15.82 -14.76 -13.21
CA ASN A 114 15.67 -14.79 -14.66
C ASN A 114 15.21 -16.18 -15.16
N SER A 115 15.73 -17.27 -14.57
CA SER A 115 15.27 -18.63 -14.88
C SER A 115 13.80 -18.85 -14.51
N ILE A 116 13.36 -18.33 -13.35
CA ILE A 116 11.96 -18.39 -12.91
C ILE A 116 11.06 -17.61 -13.88
N PHE A 117 11.46 -16.42 -14.29
CA PHE A 117 10.74 -15.61 -15.27
C PHE A 117 10.59 -16.36 -16.61
N GLN A 118 11.69 -16.93 -17.13
CA GLN A 118 11.67 -17.72 -18.37
C GLN A 118 10.74 -18.95 -18.28
N LYS A 119 10.72 -19.60 -17.12
CA LYS A 119 9.84 -20.73 -16.82
C LYS A 119 8.36 -20.29 -16.86
N ALA A 120 8.04 -19.15 -16.25
CA ALA A 120 6.70 -18.58 -16.26
C ALA A 120 6.24 -18.18 -17.68
N LEU A 121 7.12 -17.58 -18.50
CA LEU A 121 6.81 -17.23 -19.89
C LEU A 121 6.45 -18.46 -20.75
N LYS A 122 7.01 -19.64 -20.44
CA LYS A 122 6.67 -20.90 -21.12
C LYS A 122 5.39 -21.54 -20.59
N GLY A 123 4.77 -20.98 -19.56
CA GLY A 123 3.61 -21.54 -18.89
C GLY A 123 3.94 -22.76 -18.01
N GLU A 124 5.20 -22.94 -17.64
CA GLU A 124 5.65 -23.99 -16.74
C GLU A 124 5.29 -23.67 -15.30
N GLN A 125 5.07 -24.69 -14.47
CA GLN A 125 4.69 -24.51 -13.07
C GLN A 125 5.84 -23.93 -12.25
N VAL A 126 5.61 -22.79 -11.59
CA VAL A 126 6.52 -22.15 -10.62
C VAL A 126 6.21 -22.68 -9.23
N SER A 127 7.25 -23.10 -8.49
CA SER A 127 7.11 -23.57 -7.11
C SER A 127 6.91 -22.41 -6.12
N GLY A 128 6.43 -22.70 -4.90
CA GLY A 128 6.26 -21.67 -3.87
C GLY A 128 7.58 -20.99 -3.45
N GLU A 129 8.71 -21.71 -3.47
CA GLU A 129 10.02 -21.12 -3.18
C GLU A 129 10.50 -20.21 -4.32
N GLU A 130 10.29 -20.62 -5.57
CA GLU A 130 10.56 -19.78 -6.75
C GLU A 130 9.68 -18.52 -6.75
N ASP A 131 8.41 -18.64 -6.38
CA ASP A 131 7.48 -17.50 -6.26
C ASP A 131 7.98 -16.49 -5.22
N LYS A 132 8.45 -16.95 -4.04
CA LYS A 132 9.05 -16.08 -3.01
C LYS A 132 10.30 -15.37 -3.51
N LYS A 133 11.21 -16.07 -4.18
CA LYS A 133 12.43 -15.49 -4.77
C LYS A 133 12.08 -14.39 -5.79
N PHE A 134 11.18 -14.68 -6.70
CA PHE A 134 10.75 -13.75 -7.72
C PHE A 134 10.10 -12.51 -7.10
N LYS A 135 9.18 -12.68 -6.14
CA LYS A 135 8.51 -11.57 -5.44
C LYS A 135 9.50 -10.72 -4.65
N THR A 136 10.44 -11.35 -3.92
CA THR A 136 11.46 -10.62 -3.16
C THR A 136 12.33 -9.76 -4.08
N ALA A 137 12.80 -10.32 -5.19
CA ALA A 137 13.62 -9.62 -6.17
C ALA A 137 12.85 -8.46 -6.83
N THR A 138 11.60 -8.71 -7.24
CA THR A 138 10.77 -7.70 -7.92
C THR A 138 10.37 -6.58 -6.96
N LEU A 139 10.01 -6.90 -5.71
CA LEU A 139 9.71 -5.90 -4.69
C LEU A 139 10.94 -5.04 -4.34
N LEU A 140 12.14 -5.63 -4.29
CA LEU A 140 13.38 -4.88 -4.11
C LEU A 140 13.58 -3.85 -5.25
N PHE A 141 13.43 -4.27 -6.49
CA PHE A 141 13.55 -3.36 -7.63
C PHE A 141 12.49 -2.24 -7.59
N LEU A 142 11.23 -2.59 -7.32
CA LEU A 142 10.15 -1.61 -7.20
C LEU A 142 10.41 -0.62 -6.05
N ALA A 143 10.89 -1.10 -4.90
CA ALA A 143 11.26 -0.25 -3.77
C ALA A 143 12.37 0.77 -4.15
N GLN A 144 13.38 0.35 -4.92
CA GLN A 144 14.41 1.25 -5.48
C GLN A 144 13.78 2.33 -6.37
N CYS A 145 12.88 1.93 -7.27
CA CYS A 145 12.18 2.86 -8.16
C CYS A 145 11.33 3.88 -7.38
N TYR A 146 10.66 3.43 -6.31
CA TYR A 146 9.84 4.29 -5.46
C TYR A 146 10.70 5.25 -4.63
N LYS A 147 11.77 4.75 -4.01
CA LYS A 147 12.70 5.61 -3.25
C LYS A 147 13.31 6.70 -4.12
N LYS A 148 13.78 6.36 -5.33
CA LYS A 148 14.35 7.31 -6.30
C LYS A 148 13.40 8.46 -6.65
N ARG A 149 12.07 8.22 -6.60
CA ARG A 149 11.01 9.18 -6.95
C ARG A 149 10.30 9.78 -5.74
N ASP A 150 10.78 9.52 -4.52
CA ASP A 150 10.17 9.93 -3.25
C ASP A 150 8.71 9.46 -3.11
N TRP A 151 8.42 8.25 -3.58
CA TRP A 151 7.09 7.64 -3.44
C TRP A 151 6.94 6.93 -2.10
N VAL A 152 5.69 6.76 -1.68
CA VAL A 152 5.29 5.93 -0.54
C VAL A 152 4.90 4.55 -1.04
N MET A 153 5.44 3.51 -0.43
CA MET A 153 5.08 2.12 -0.70
C MET A 153 4.06 1.64 0.32
N GLN A 154 2.86 1.30 -0.12
CA GLN A 154 1.85 0.68 0.73
C GLN A 154 1.85 -0.84 0.53
N ILE A 155 1.80 -1.58 1.62
CA ILE A 155 1.73 -3.05 1.62
C ILE A 155 0.55 -3.51 2.47
N HIS A 156 -0.46 -4.06 1.81
CA HIS A 156 -1.60 -4.72 2.40
C HIS A 156 -1.36 -6.24 2.40
N PHE A 157 -1.58 -6.92 3.51
CA PHE A 157 -1.37 -8.36 3.57
C PHE A 157 -2.28 -9.08 4.58
N GLY A 158 -2.39 -10.40 4.42
CA GLY A 158 -3.12 -11.25 5.36
C GLY A 158 -4.61 -11.37 5.06
N ALA A 159 -5.02 -11.25 3.79
CA ALA A 159 -6.36 -11.58 3.34
C ALA A 159 -6.39 -12.99 2.72
N ILE A 160 -7.38 -13.81 3.12
CA ILE A 160 -7.73 -15.03 2.39
C ILE A 160 -9.02 -14.78 1.62
N ARG A 161 -8.95 -14.99 0.29
CA ARG A 161 -10.00 -14.57 -0.61
C ARG A 161 -10.82 -15.73 -1.15
N ASN A 162 -12.06 -15.41 -1.57
CA ASN A 162 -12.95 -16.33 -2.29
C ASN A 162 -13.26 -17.62 -1.52
N ASN A 163 -13.45 -17.51 -0.20
CA ASN A 163 -13.58 -18.65 0.72
C ASN A 163 -14.84 -19.51 0.51
N ASN A 164 -15.86 -18.98 -0.14
CA ASN A 164 -17.07 -19.73 -0.50
C ASN A 164 -17.06 -20.05 -2.01
N SER A 165 -16.56 -21.23 -2.37
CA SER A 165 -16.41 -21.64 -3.76
C SER A 165 -17.72 -21.64 -4.56
N LYS A 166 -18.86 -21.97 -3.90
CA LYS A 166 -20.19 -21.95 -4.53
C LYS A 166 -20.61 -20.52 -4.90
N LEU A 167 -20.43 -19.56 -3.98
CA LEU A 167 -20.74 -18.16 -4.25
C LEU A 167 -19.74 -17.55 -5.23
N PHE A 168 -18.47 -17.93 -5.16
CA PHE A 168 -17.46 -17.48 -6.11
C PHE A 168 -17.78 -17.91 -7.54
N ALA A 169 -18.21 -19.16 -7.74
CA ALA A 169 -18.63 -19.64 -9.05
C ALA A 169 -19.86 -18.89 -9.61
N LEU A 170 -20.73 -18.36 -8.72
CA LEU A 170 -21.94 -17.64 -9.11
C LEU A 170 -21.70 -16.14 -9.33
N LEU A 171 -20.90 -15.49 -8.46
CA LEU A 171 -20.77 -14.03 -8.37
C LEU A 171 -19.40 -13.51 -8.82
N GLY A 172 -18.40 -14.38 -8.94
CA GLY A 172 -17.02 -13.98 -9.24
C GLY A 172 -16.27 -13.37 -8.06
N PRO A 173 -15.09 -12.79 -8.33
CA PRO A 173 -14.25 -12.15 -7.32
C PRO A 173 -14.89 -10.85 -6.78
N ASP A 174 -14.35 -10.33 -5.67
CA ASP A 174 -14.76 -9.08 -5.04
C ASP A 174 -16.24 -9.05 -4.58
N SER A 175 -16.81 -10.21 -4.32
CA SER A 175 -18.22 -10.38 -3.92
C SER A 175 -18.44 -10.45 -2.40
N GLY A 176 -17.40 -10.11 -1.59
CA GLY A 176 -17.51 -10.06 -0.12
C GLY A 176 -17.37 -11.41 0.57
N ILE A 177 -16.81 -12.41 -0.09
CA ILE A 177 -16.59 -13.78 0.42
C ILE A 177 -15.14 -14.03 0.87
N ASP A 178 -14.54 -13.02 1.46
CA ASP A 178 -13.17 -12.99 1.95
C ASP A 178 -13.13 -13.00 3.48
N SER A 179 -11.99 -13.32 4.06
CA SER A 179 -11.77 -13.30 5.51
C SER A 179 -10.33 -12.93 5.88
N ILE A 180 -10.12 -12.70 7.18
CA ILE A 180 -8.80 -12.54 7.78
C ILE A 180 -8.06 -13.88 7.69
N ASN A 181 -6.81 -13.83 7.22
CA ASN A 181 -5.89 -14.96 7.24
C ASN A 181 -5.00 -14.91 8.49
N ASP A 182 -4.58 -16.06 8.99
CA ASP A 182 -3.54 -16.17 10.01
C ASP A 182 -2.15 -15.85 9.45
N ALA A 183 -2.00 -15.89 8.12
CA ALA A 183 -0.82 -15.49 7.34
C ALA A 183 0.50 -16.21 7.72
N GLY A 184 0.45 -17.27 8.53
CA GLY A 184 1.63 -18.05 8.92
C GLY A 184 2.69 -17.23 9.66
N GLU A 185 3.96 -17.41 9.30
CA GLU A 185 5.06 -16.60 9.83
C GLU A 185 5.08 -15.22 9.16
N VAL A 186 5.07 -14.17 9.97
CA VAL A 186 5.13 -12.78 9.49
C VAL A 186 6.41 -12.07 9.93
N ALA A 187 6.85 -12.27 11.16
CA ALA A 187 7.97 -11.51 11.74
C ALA A 187 9.27 -11.69 10.95
N ALA A 188 9.70 -12.94 10.73
CA ALA A 188 10.95 -13.21 10.04
C ALA A 188 10.92 -12.78 8.55
N PRO A 189 9.91 -13.12 7.75
CA PRO A 189 9.81 -12.64 6.36
C PRO A 189 9.73 -11.11 6.25
N LEU A 190 8.97 -10.43 7.12
CA LEU A 190 8.86 -8.98 7.09
C LEU A 190 10.19 -8.29 7.39
N ASN A 191 10.89 -8.74 8.45
CA ASN A 191 12.23 -8.21 8.77
C ASN A 191 13.23 -8.51 7.63
N GLY A 192 13.22 -9.73 7.07
CA GLY A 192 14.07 -10.10 5.95
C GLY A 192 13.86 -9.23 4.71
N LEU A 193 12.59 -8.96 4.35
CA LEU A 193 12.25 -8.11 3.22
C LEU A 193 12.71 -6.65 3.43
N LEU A 194 12.39 -6.07 4.59
CA LEU A 194 12.78 -4.69 4.91
C LEU A 194 14.29 -4.53 5.04
N ASP A 195 15.00 -5.50 5.64
CA ASP A 195 16.46 -5.54 5.73
C ASP A 195 17.11 -5.65 4.34
N THR A 196 16.51 -6.43 3.44
CA THR A 196 16.94 -6.50 2.05
C THR A 196 16.81 -5.13 1.37
N PHE A 197 15.71 -4.41 1.57
CA PHE A 197 15.58 -3.05 1.03
C PHE A 197 16.61 -2.09 1.63
N GLU A 198 16.84 -2.14 2.94
CA GLU A 198 17.81 -1.27 3.63
C GLU A 198 19.23 -1.56 3.17
N LYS A 199 19.67 -2.83 3.10
CA LYS A 199 21.00 -3.23 2.62
C LYS A 199 21.32 -2.77 1.20
N HIS A 200 20.31 -2.63 0.35
CA HIS A 200 20.47 -2.16 -1.02
C HIS A 200 20.19 -0.66 -1.19
N ASP A 201 20.08 0.09 -0.09
CA ASP A 201 19.70 1.50 -0.10
C ASP A 201 18.39 1.78 -0.87
N ALA A 202 17.47 0.82 -0.80
CA ALA A 202 16.22 0.78 -1.55
C ALA A 202 14.98 1.09 -0.72
N LEU A 203 15.09 1.17 0.62
CA LEU A 203 13.91 1.31 1.48
C LEU A 203 13.25 2.69 1.32
N PRO A 204 12.03 2.79 0.75
CA PRO A 204 11.28 4.04 0.65
C PRO A 204 10.54 4.34 1.97
N LYS A 205 9.68 5.34 1.98
CA LYS A 205 8.63 5.47 3.00
C LYS A 205 7.65 4.32 2.83
N VAL A 206 7.28 3.64 3.93
CA VAL A 206 6.42 2.45 3.88
C VAL A 206 5.25 2.57 4.83
N ILE A 207 4.06 2.17 4.37
CA ILE A 207 2.90 1.95 5.23
C ILE A 207 2.50 0.48 5.14
N LEU A 208 2.42 -0.19 6.29
CA LEU A 208 2.06 -1.59 6.40
C LEU A 208 0.63 -1.75 6.94
N TYR A 209 -0.19 -2.50 6.24
CA TYR A 209 -1.59 -2.75 6.58
C TYR A 209 -1.83 -4.26 6.79
N PRO A 210 -1.53 -4.81 7.98
CA PRO A 210 -1.90 -6.18 8.30
C PRO A 210 -3.42 -6.28 8.48
N LEU A 211 -4.06 -7.23 7.79
CA LEU A 211 -5.49 -7.47 7.97
C LEU A 211 -5.81 -8.19 9.28
N ASN A 212 -4.88 -9.04 9.75
CA ASN A 212 -5.04 -9.69 11.03
C ASN A 212 -4.61 -8.76 12.17
N PRO A 213 -5.52 -8.34 13.06
CA PRO A 213 -5.21 -7.40 14.13
C PRO A 213 -4.22 -7.96 15.17
N ASN A 214 -3.97 -9.27 15.19
CA ASN A 214 -2.97 -9.88 16.07
C ASN A 214 -1.52 -9.54 15.64
N TYR A 215 -1.34 -8.93 14.47
CA TYR A 215 -0.03 -8.50 13.98
C TYR A 215 0.25 -7.01 14.16
N PHE A 216 -0.65 -6.25 14.78
CA PHE A 216 -0.45 -4.80 14.95
C PHE A 216 0.80 -4.50 15.75
N GLU A 217 0.97 -5.09 16.94
CA GLU A 217 2.14 -4.88 17.80
C GLU A 217 3.41 -5.46 17.18
N LEU A 218 3.31 -6.60 16.49
CA LEU A 218 4.42 -7.19 15.74
C LEU A 218 4.93 -6.25 14.65
N VAL A 219 4.03 -5.74 13.81
CA VAL A 219 4.37 -4.83 12.71
C VAL A 219 4.87 -3.49 13.27
N ALA A 220 4.20 -2.94 14.29
CA ALA A 220 4.60 -1.68 14.91
C ALA A 220 6.02 -1.76 15.51
N SER A 221 6.36 -2.86 16.20
CA SER A 221 7.71 -3.06 16.73
C SER A 221 8.75 -3.28 15.64
N THR A 222 8.44 -4.07 14.60
CA THR A 222 9.33 -4.29 13.45
C THR A 222 9.72 -2.98 12.77
N MET A 223 8.76 -2.08 12.55
CA MET A 223 9.00 -0.80 11.87
C MET A 223 10.04 0.07 12.59
N GLN A 224 10.18 -0.03 13.91
CA GLN A 224 11.15 0.77 14.66
C GLN A 224 12.61 0.41 14.32
N ASN A 225 12.87 -0.80 13.82
CA ASN A 225 14.21 -1.21 13.40
C ASN A 225 14.71 -0.44 12.16
N PHE A 226 13.80 0.18 11.42
CA PHE A 226 14.08 0.80 10.11
C PHE A 226 13.80 2.31 10.07
N GLN A 227 13.67 2.97 11.21
CA GLN A 227 13.53 4.45 11.32
C GLN A 227 14.92 5.13 11.26
N THR A 228 15.74 4.77 10.28
CA THR A 228 17.17 5.09 10.24
C THR A 228 17.52 6.37 9.46
N GLU A 229 16.59 6.92 8.68
CA GLU A 229 16.86 8.06 7.80
C GLU A 229 16.69 9.40 8.50
N PRO A 230 17.78 10.20 8.68
CA PRO A 230 17.69 11.48 9.35
C PRO A 230 16.74 12.45 8.64
N GLY A 231 15.89 13.12 9.42
CA GLY A 231 14.94 14.12 8.90
C GLY A 231 13.60 13.57 8.44
N ILE A 232 13.46 12.28 8.25
CA ILE A 232 12.18 11.63 7.94
C ILE A 232 11.58 11.07 9.23
N LYS A 233 10.52 11.69 9.70
CA LYS A 233 9.81 11.24 10.90
C LYS A 233 8.72 10.24 10.51
N GLY A 234 8.75 9.06 11.12
CA GLY A 234 7.79 8.00 10.82
C GLY A 234 7.92 7.50 9.38
N LYS A 235 9.15 7.20 8.94
CA LYS A 235 9.45 6.63 7.61
C LYS A 235 8.66 5.36 7.34
N LEU A 236 8.53 4.50 8.35
CA LEU A 236 7.68 3.33 8.32
C LEU A 236 6.51 3.54 9.29
N GLN A 237 5.29 3.19 8.88
CA GLN A 237 4.09 3.34 9.69
C GLN A 237 3.19 2.11 9.63
N LEU A 238 2.58 1.79 10.77
CA LEU A 238 1.42 0.92 10.83
C LEU A 238 0.22 1.72 10.29
N GLY A 239 -0.34 1.29 9.18
CA GLY A 239 -1.48 1.94 8.54
C GLY A 239 -2.75 1.87 9.39
N SER A 240 -3.75 2.66 9.03
CA SER A 240 -5.05 2.68 9.71
C SER A 240 -5.72 1.30 9.68
N GLY A 241 -6.69 1.11 10.56
CA GLY A 241 -7.50 -0.11 10.57
C GLY A 241 -8.12 -0.37 9.20
N TRP A 242 -7.62 -1.38 8.50
CA TRP A 242 -8.00 -1.70 7.14
C TRP A 242 -9.10 -2.76 7.10
N TRP A 243 -10.08 -2.57 6.20
CA TRP A 243 -11.15 -3.51 5.85
C TRP A 243 -11.92 -4.04 7.08
N PHE A 244 -11.66 -5.30 7.53
CA PHE A 244 -12.33 -5.87 8.71
C PHE A 244 -12.00 -5.13 10.02
N ASN A 245 -10.93 -4.35 10.05
CA ASN A 245 -10.53 -3.50 11.16
C ASN A 245 -11.08 -2.07 11.08
N ASP A 246 -11.82 -1.71 10.01
CA ASP A 246 -12.53 -0.43 9.90
C ASP A 246 -13.79 -0.44 10.80
N THR A 247 -13.54 -0.64 12.07
CA THR A 247 -14.51 -0.68 13.17
C THR A 247 -13.96 0.11 14.36
N LYS A 248 -14.84 0.53 15.30
CA LYS A 248 -14.37 1.25 16.49
C LYS A 248 -13.23 0.52 17.22
N LYS A 249 -13.40 -0.79 17.48
CA LYS A 249 -12.39 -1.59 18.20
C LYS A 249 -11.11 -1.79 17.37
N GLY A 250 -11.24 -2.05 16.07
CA GLY A 250 -10.09 -2.22 15.19
C GLY A 250 -9.26 -0.95 15.08
N MET A 251 -9.91 0.21 14.94
CA MET A 251 -9.23 1.52 14.89
C MET A 251 -8.53 1.85 16.21
N LEU A 252 -9.21 1.65 17.36
CA LEU A 252 -8.59 1.88 18.68
C LEU A 252 -7.35 1.00 18.85
N ARG A 253 -7.46 -0.31 18.64
CA ARG A 253 -6.35 -1.24 18.79
C ARG A 253 -5.16 -0.89 17.87
N GLN A 254 -5.45 -0.48 16.64
CA GLN A 254 -4.39 -0.06 15.70
C GLN A 254 -3.68 1.22 16.18
N MET A 255 -4.45 2.23 16.62
CA MET A 255 -3.89 3.49 17.12
C MET A 255 -3.11 3.32 18.41
N GLU A 256 -3.58 2.49 19.32
CA GLU A 256 -2.90 2.12 20.57
C GLU A 256 -1.56 1.42 20.26
N ALA A 257 -1.55 0.38 19.41
CA ALA A 257 -0.33 -0.30 19.01
C ALA A 257 0.70 0.65 18.34
N LEU A 258 0.21 1.59 17.52
CA LEU A 258 1.08 2.61 16.90
C LEU A 258 1.61 3.59 17.95
N ALA A 259 0.81 4.02 18.92
CA ALA A 259 1.20 4.96 19.95
C ALA A 259 2.22 4.37 20.92
N GLU A 260 2.06 3.09 21.29
CA GLU A 260 2.97 2.40 22.20
C GLU A 260 4.35 2.13 21.60
N GLN A 261 4.43 1.91 20.28
CA GLN A 261 5.67 1.52 19.60
C GLN A 261 6.29 2.64 18.76
N GLY A 262 5.60 3.77 18.54
CA GLY A 262 6.04 4.79 17.59
C GLY A 262 5.63 6.21 17.97
N LEU A 263 5.86 7.13 17.04
CA LEU A 263 5.49 8.54 17.20
C LEU A 263 4.09 8.79 16.63
N PHE A 264 3.07 8.60 17.45
CA PHE A 264 1.67 8.75 17.06
C PHE A 264 1.35 10.12 16.39
N MET A 265 2.06 11.18 16.80
CA MET A 265 1.92 12.51 16.18
C MET A 265 2.31 12.58 14.70
N HIS A 266 2.93 11.55 14.15
CA HIS A 266 3.27 11.43 12.72
C HIS A 266 2.40 10.43 11.98
N PHE A 267 1.35 9.92 12.62
CA PHE A 267 0.38 9.03 12.00
C PHE A 267 -0.28 9.70 10.79
N VAL A 268 -0.28 9.00 9.65
CA VAL A 268 -0.87 9.53 8.40
C VAL A 268 -2.40 9.62 8.42
N GLY A 269 -3.04 9.06 9.44
CA GLY A 269 -4.50 9.08 9.55
C GLY A 269 -5.19 7.94 8.79
N MET A 270 -6.51 8.05 8.67
CA MET A 270 -7.36 7.04 8.06
C MET A 270 -7.70 7.40 6.61
N LEU A 271 -7.61 6.42 5.74
CA LEU A 271 -8.13 6.45 4.39
C LEU A 271 -9.45 5.66 4.34
N THR A 272 -10.39 6.05 3.47
CA THR A 272 -11.65 5.32 3.36
C THR A 272 -11.49 3.94 2.74
N ASP A 273 -10.50 3.76 1.89
CA ASP A 273 -10.26 2.54 1.11
C ASP A 273 -11.58 1.94 0.57
N SER A 274 -12.34 2.75 -0.15
CA SER A 274 -13.69 2.40 -0.57
C SER A 274 -14.01 2.90 -1.97
N ARG A 275 -14.72 2.09 -2.72
CA ARG A 275 -15.27 2.44 -4.04
C ARG A 275 -16.58 3.24 -3.94
N SER A 276 -17.11 3.47 -2.71
CA SER A 276 -18.36 4.20 -2.49
C SER A 276 -18.12 5.64 -2.07
N PHE A 277 -18.69 6.60 -2.78
CA PHE A 277 -18.68 8.01 -2.39
C PHE A 277 -19.41 8.30 -1.07
N LEU A 278 -20.26 7.39 -0.60
CA LEU A 278 -20.90 7.51 0.72
C LEU A 278 -19.91 7.20 1.87
N SER A 279 -18.78 6.59 1.58
CA SER A 279 -17.76 6.24 2.57
C SER A 279 -16.99 7.47 3.11
N TYR A 280 -17.12 8.64 2.51
CA TYR A 280 -16.51 9.87 3.05
C TYR A 280 -16.99 10.21 4.47
N THR A 281 -18.16 9.73 4.89
CA THR A 281 -18.64 9.85 6.28
C THR A 281 -17.77 9.11 7.28
N ARG A 282 -16.95 8.13 6.86
CA ARG A 282 -15.99 7.43 7.72
C ARG A 282 -14.93 8.36 8.32
N HIS A 283 -14.57 9.45 7.64
CA HIS A 283 -13.65 10.44 8.19
C HIS A 283 -14.21 11.12 9.44
N GLU A 284 -15.50 11.43 9.50
CA GLU A 284 -16.12 11.95 10.71
C GLU A 284 -16.15 10.92 11.83
N TYR A 285 -16.51 9.69 11.51
CA TYR A 285 -16.51 8.57 12.43
C TYR A 285 -15.10 8.33 13.01
N PHE A 286 -14.07 8.30 12.18
CA PHE A 286 -12.68 8.17 12.60
C PHE A 286 -12.24 9.32 13.53
N ARG A 287 -12.52 10.58 13.15
CA ARG A 287 -12.19 11.73 14.00
C ARG A 287 -12.82 11.66 15.37
N ARG A 288 -14.06 11.21 15.49
CA ARG A 288 -14.71 11.00 16.79
C ARG A 288 -14.01 9.95 17.65
N ILE A 289 -13.57 8.84 17.04
CA ILE A 289 -12.83 7.79 17.74
C ILE A 289 -11.45 8.34 18.18
N LEU A 290 -10.73 9.00 17.30
CA LEU A 290 -9.44 9.60 17.58
C LEU A 290 -9.53 10.64 18.69
N CYS A 291 -10.48 11.57 18.62
CA CYS A 291 -10.66 12.61 19.63
C CYS A 291 -11.01 12.01 21.00
N ASN A 292 -11.85 10.97 21.01
CA ASN A 292 -12.20 10.28 22.25
C ASN A 292 -10.99 9.57 22.87
N LEU A 293 -10.19 8.87 22.05
CA LEU A 293 -8.96 8.18 22.49
C LEU A 293 -7.98 9.16 23.12
N VAL A 294 -7.64 10.24 22.38
CA VAL A 294 -6.70 11.25 22.87
C VAL A 294 -7.25 11.99 24.07
N GLY A 295 -8.56 12.29 24.11
CA GLY A 295 -9.21 12.90 25.27
C GLY A 295 -9.11 12.03 26.52
N THR A 296 -9.31 10.73 26.39
CA THR A 296 -9.10 9.78 27.51
C THR A 296 -7.66 9.79 28.00
N TRP A 297 -6.68 9.77 27.11
CA TRP A 297 -5.27 9.87 27.50
C TRP A 297 -4.92 11.17 28.23
N VAL A 298 -5.57 12.30 27.89
CA VAL A 298 -5.40 13.57 28.62
C VAL A 298 -6.05 13.48 29.99
N GLU A 299 -7.27 12.96 30.09
CA GLU A 299 -7.99 12.80 31.37
C GLU A 299 -7.25 11.85 32.32
N ASP A 300 -6.65 10.79 31.82
CA ASP A 300 -5.87 9.80 32.58
C ASP A 300 -4.43 10.31 32.88
N GLY A 301 -4.03 11.45 32.33
CA GLY A 301 -2.70 12.06 32.55
C GLY A 301 -1.57 11.41 31.73
N GLU A 302 -1.89 10.61 30.74
CA GLU A 302 -0.93 9.96 29.83
C GLU A 302 -0.37 10.96 28.78
N VAL A 303 -1.16 11.96 28.42
CA VAL A 303 -0.80 13.03 27.47
C VAL A 303 -1.02 14.39 28.16
N PRO A 304 -0.08 15.35 28.06
CA PRO A 304 -0.26 16.68 28.61
C PRO A 304 -1.48 17.39 28.01
N ASP A 305 -2.24 18.12 28.85
CA ASP A 305 -3.28 19.04 28.40
C ASP A 305 -2.66 20.32 27.83
N ASP A 306 -2.01 20.20 26.69
CA ASP A 306 -1.35 21.27 25.96
C ASP A 306 -2.03 21.46 24.59
N GLU A 307 -2.70 22.61 24.44
CA GLU A 307 -3.48 22.92 23.23
C GLU A 307 -2.62 22.87 21.95
N LYS A 308 -1.34 23.30 22.01
CA LYS A 308 -0.45 23.29 20.86
C LYS A 308 -0.04 21.87 20.48
N LEU A 309 0.27 21.04 21.47
CA LEU A 309 0.58 19.62 21.27
C LEU A 309 -0.61 18.89 20.67
N LEU A 310 -1.80 19.06 21.26
CA LEU A 310 -3.03 18.43 20.78
C LEU A 310 -3.40 18.87 19.36
N LYS A 311 -3.30 20.18 19.05
CA LYS A 311 -3.47 20.67 17.68
C LYS A 311 -2.49 20.02 16.72
N THR A 312 -1.23 19.89 17.09
CA THR A 312 -0.21 19.23 16.24
C THR A 312 -0.56 17.78 16.00
N LEU A 313 -1.05 17.06 17.01
CA LEU A 313 -1.45 15.67 16.92
C LEU A 313 -2.66 15.48 15.99
N PHE A 314 -3.68 16.32 16.09
CA PHE A 314 -4.86 16.27 15.24
C PHE A 314 -4.59 16.75 13.81
N LEU A 315 -3.76 17.79 13.63
CA LEU A 315 -3.37 18.30 12.33
C LEU A 315 -2.40 17.36 11.60
N ALA A 316 -1.69 16.49 12.31
CA ALA A 316 -0.88 15.46 11.69
C ALA A 316 -1.74 14.49 10.85
N SER A 317 -2.98 14.25 11.26
CA SER A 317 -3.94 13.49 10.47
C SER A 317 -4.43 14.22 9.20
N GLU A 318 -4.28 15.55 9.13
CA GLU A 318 -4.49 16.33 7.90
C GLU A 318 -3.24 16.31 6.99
N LYS A 319 -2.08 15.99 7.54
CA LYS A 319 -0.79 15.87 6.82
C LYS A 319 -0.64 14.62 5.97
N CYS A 320 -1.65 13.76 5.88
CA CYS A 320 -1.69 12.74 4.82
C CYS A 320 -1.41 13.32 3.42
N ILE A 321 -1.76 14.61 3.23
CA ILE A 321 -1.51 15.35 2.00
C ILE A 321 -0.05 15.86 1.92
N GLU A 322 0.64 16.04 3.05
CA GLU A 322 1.99 16.60 3.11
C GLU A 322 3.09 15.54 3.36
N TRP A 323 2.74 14.32 3.72
CA TRP A 323 3.72 13.31 4.13
C TRP A 323 4.65 12.82 3.02
N PRO A 324 4.28 12.70 1.77
CA PRO A 324 5.24 12.81 0.71
C PRO A 324 5.54 14.29 0.53
N SER A 325 6.56 14.80 1.23
CA SER A 325 6.95 16.20 1.20
C SER A 325 7.00 16.70 -0.23
N LYS A 326 6.19 17.68 -0.58
CA LYS A 326 6.06 18.33 -1.89
C LYS A 326 5.21 17.59 -2.94
N MET A 327 4.28 16.75 -2.54
CA MET A 327 3.45 16.03 -3.51
C MET A 327 2.53 16.95 -4.34
N TYR A 328 2.11 18.09 -3.78
CA TYR A 328 1.00 18.85 -4.36
C TYR A 328 1.14 20.39 -4.20
N THR A 329 2.36 20.89 -4.22
CA THR A 329 2.63 22.33 -4.38
C THR A 329 2.72 22.72 -5.84
#